data_e7dd662165e81d2c5d38e03985ed39d2
#
_entry.id   e7dd662165e81d2c5d38e03985ed39d2
#
_cell.length_a   1.000
_cell.length_b   1.000
_cell.length_c   1.000
_cell.angle_alpha   90.00
_cell.angle_beta   90.00
_cell.angle_gamma   90.00
#
_symmetry.space_group_name_H-M   'P 1'
#
loop_
_entity.id
_entity.type
_entity.pdbx_description
1 polymer ?
#
loop_
_entity_poly.entity_id
_entity_poly.type
_entity_poly.pdbx_seq_one_letter_code
_entity_poly.pdbx_strand_id
1 'polypeptide(L)'
;MRSWTFLFSLLLLTVVGMAVLRGADAGASTGIKVGDKAPDFTLPAQDGGSVSLHDFAGNKAVVLYFYPKDKSLVCTKEACSFRDAYEDFKQAGAEVLGVSSDSEKSHEGFVGEYKLPFKLLTDKDGKLRKTYGVPSSMGVVPGRVTYVIDEAGTVRLVFNSQLDAAKHVTEALSVIKQFSK
;
A
#
# COMPACT_ATOMS: atom_id res chain seq x y z
N MET A 1 31.60 -83.52 12.87
CA MET A 1 30.43 -83.20 13.74
C MET A 1 30.12 -81.73 13.56
N ARG A 2 28.94 -81.36 13.44
CA ARG A 2 28.23 -80.38 12.67
C ARG A 2 28.64 -78.93 12.93
N SER A 3 29.13 -78.29 11.82
CA SER A 3 29.40 -76.87 11.72
C SER A 3 28.10 -76.10 11.51
N TRP A 4 27.87 -75.05 12.26
CA TRP A 4 26.70 -74.16 12.06
C TRP A 4 27.21 -72.76 11.82
N THR A 5 27.15 -72.42 10.52
CA THR A 5 27.47 -71.07 10.03
C THR A 5 26.24 -70.17 10.15
N PHE A 6 26.37 -69.15 11.00
CA PHE A 6 25.36 -68.10 11.08
C PHE A 6 25.63 -67.03 9.98
N LEU A 7 24.74 -66.91 9.03
CA LEU A 7 24.70 -65.85 8.07
C LEU A 7 24.03 -64.64 8.68
N PHE A 8 24.84 -63.59 8.95
CA PHE A 8 24.33 -62.26 9.27
C PHE A 8 23.93 -61.56 7.98
N SER A 9 22.60 -61.43 7.74
CA SER A 9 22.02 -60.62 6.68
C SER A 9 22.04 -59.16 7.12
N LEU A 10 22.90 -58.37 6.49
CA LEU A 10 22.99 -56.94 6.71
C LEU A 10 21.88 -56.23 5.91
N LEU A 11 20.81 -55.84 6.60
CA LEU A 11 19.71 -55.07 6.01
C LEU A 11 20.12 -53.62 5.86
N LEU A 12 20.46 -53.18 4.64
CA LEU A 12 20.77 -51.81 4.31
C LEU A 12 19.45 -51.00 4.22
N LEU A 13 19.14 -50.23 5.25
CA LEU A 13 18.04 -49.26 5.22
C LEU A 13 18.47 -48.03 4.39
N THR A 14 18.05 -47.96 3.16
CA THR A 14 18.15 -46.74 2.35
C THR A 14 17.06 -45.77 2.79
N VAL A 15 17.44 -44.76 3.56
CA VAL A 15 16.59 -43.60 3.83
C VAL A 15 16.53 -42.75 2.56
N VAL A 16 15.45 -42.89 1.79
CA VAL A 16 15.15 -41.99 0.69
C VAL A 16 14.70 -40.66 1.30
N GLY A 17 15.61 -39.69 1.29
CA GLY A 17 15.31 -38.31 1.64
C GLY A 17 14.30 -37.72 0.66
N MET A 18 13.07 -37.59 1.10
CA MET A 18 12.02 -36.90 0.37
C MET A 18 12.28 -35.41 0.46
N ALA A 19 12.99 -34.87 -0.53
CA ALA A 19 13.12 -33.43 -0.72
C ALA A 19 11.72 -32.85 -1.00
N VAL A 20 11.13 -32.23 0.00
CA VAL A 20 9.92 -31.41 -0.18
C VAL A 20 10.33 -30.18 -0.98
N LEU A 21 10.17 -30.27 -2.29
CA LEU A 21 10.15 -29.11 -3.17
C LEU A 21 8.97 -28.24 -2.71
N ARG A 22 9.26 -27.18 -1.94
CA ARG A 22 8.33 -26.09 -1.76
C ARG A 22 8.15 -25.46 -3.13
N GLY A 23 7.05 -25.83 -3.78
CA GLY A 23 6.59 -25.17 -4.97
C GLY A 23 6.44 -23.69 -4.67
N ALA A 24 7.18 -22.87 -5.41
CA ALA A 24 6.92 -21.46 -5.47
C ALA A 24 5.51 -21.29 -6.06
N ASP A 25 4.56 -20.89 -5.24
CA ASP A 25 3.24 -20.45 -5.68
C ASP A 25 3.42 -19.19 -6.56
N ALA A 26 3.63 -19.40 -7.84
CA ALA A 26 3.53 -18.38 -8.86
C ALA A 26 2.05 -18.14 -9.15
N GLY A 27 1.44 -17.16 -8.48
CA GLY A 27 0.04 -16.81 -8.76
C GLY A 27 -0.69 -16.02 -7.69
N ALA A 28 -0.03 -15.57 -6.61
CA ALA A 28 -0.67 -14.69 -5.65
C ALA A 28 -0.75 -13.26 -6.20
N SER A 29 -1.91 -12.64 -6.15
CA SER A 29 -2.12 -11.22 -6.40
C SER A 29 -1.06 -10.42 -5.65
N THR A 30 -0.20 -9.72 -6.38
CA THR A 30 0.99 -9.03 -5.87
C THR A 30 0.67 -7.72 -5.13
N GLY A 31 -0.57 -7.53 -4.67
CA GLY A 31 -1.01 -6.34 -3.94
C GLY A 31 -0.73 -6.43 -2.43
N ILE A 32 -0.41 -5.30 -1.84
CA ILE A 32 -0.27 -5.13 -0.39
C ILE A 32 -1.60 -5.42 0.29
N LYS A 33 -1.56 -6.14 1.41
CA LYS A 33 -2.75 -6.55 2.19
C LYS A 33 -2.71 -5.95 3.60
N VAL A 34 -3.86 -5.95 4.24
CA VAL A 34 -3.95 -5.63 5.67
C VAL A 34 -3.07 -6.59 6.48
N GLY A 35 -2.24 -6.04 7.36
CA GLY A 35 -1.25 -6.76 8.15
C GLY A 35 0.17 -6.77 7.57
N ASP A 36 0.33 -6.46 6.27
CA ASP A 36 1.66 -6.37 5.66
C ASP A 36 2.40 -5.10 6.12
N LYS A 37 3.73 -5.13 6.05
CA LYS A 37 4.53 -3.92 6.13
C LYS A 37 4.40 -3.12 4.84
N ALA A 38 4.06 -1.84 4.98
CA ALA A 38 4.02 -0.94 3.85
C ALA A 38 5.43 -0.75 3.27
N PRO A 39 5.64 -0.92 1.96
CA PRO A 39 6.90 -0.60 1.32
C PRO A 39 7.24 0.88 1.51
N ASP A 40 8.47 1.17 1.92
CA ASP A 40 8.95 2.55 2.01
C ASP A 40 9.08 3.19 0.63
N PHE A 41 8.97 4.50 0.60
CA PHE A 41 9.13 5.29 -0.61
C PHE A 41 9.68 6.68 -0.28
N THR A 42 10.26 7.32 -1.29
CA THR A 42 10.56 8.75 -1.30
C THR A 42 10.11 9.30 -2.65
N LEU A 43 9.17 10.23 -2.64
CA LEU A 43 8.62 10.84 -3.85
C LEU A 43 8.68 12.37 -3.79
N PRO A 44 8.84 13.05 -4.95
CA PRO A 44 8.70 14.50 -5.05
C PRO A 44 7.29 14.96 -4.68
N ALA A 45 7.19 16.09 -4.00
CA ALA A 45 5.95 16.75 -3.66
C ALA A 45 5.78 18.07 -4.46
N GLN A 46 4.55 18.54 -4.58
CA GLN A 46 4.20 19.74 -5.34
C GLN A 46 4.88 21.04 -4.86
N ASP A 47 5.41 21.06 -3.65
CA ASP A 47 6.08 22.23 -3.05
C ASP A 47 7.60 22.26 -3.32
N GLY A 48 8.09 21.40 -4.19
CA GLY A 48 9.51 21.26 -4.51
C GLY A 48 10.33 20.46 -3.51
N GLY A 49 9.70 19.95 -2.45
CA GLY A 49 10.31 19.01 -1.49
C GLY A 49 10.12 17.55 -1.89
N SER A 50 10.49 16.66 -1.00
CA SER A 50 10.19 15.22 -1.09
C SER A 50 9.56 14.74 0.20
N VAL A 51 8.82 13.63 0.12
CA VAL A 51 8.20 12.97 1.27
C VAL A 51 8.56 11.51 1.23
N SER A 52 8.98 11.00 2.39
CA SER A 52 9.25 9.58 2.60
C SER A 52 8.26 9.00 3.60
N LEU A 53 7.88 7.73 3.42
CA LEU A 53 6.97 7.08 4.37
C LEU A 53 7.60 7.01 5.77
N HIS A 54 8.90 6.75 5.86
CA HIS A 54 9.61 6.67 7.15
C HIS A 54 9.66 7.98 7.94
N ASP A 55 9.38 9.14 7.32
CA ASP A 55 9.28 10.43 8.02
C ASP A 55 8.15 10.45 9.06
N PHE A 56 7.18 9.57 8.91
CA PHE A 56 6.01 9.44 9.79
C PHE A 56 6.14 8.31 10.82
N ALA A 57 7.14 7.43 10.66
CA ALA A 57 7.30 6.26 11.51
C ALA A 57 7.43 6.63 13.01
N GLY A 58 6.66 5.93 13.86
CA GLY A 58 6.62 6.16 15.31
C GLY A 58 5.95 7.45 15.75
N ASN A 59 5.38 8.23 14.84
CA ASN A 59 4.81 9.54 15.14
C ASN A 59 3.38 9.73 14.61
N LYS A 60 3.12 9.32 13.37
CA LYS A 60 1.81 9.51 12.72
C LYS A 60 1.43 8.30 11.88
N ALA A 61 0.14 8.02 11.82
CA ALA A 61 -0.41 7.18 10.78
C ALA A 61 -0.41 7.92 9.43
N VAL A 62 -0.43 7.17 8.31
CA VAL A 62 -0.48 7.74 6.97
C VAL A 62 -1.68 7.20 6.21
N VAL A 63 -2.49 8.11 5.66
CA VAL A 63 -3.53 7.81 4.67
C VAL A 63 -2.92 8.06 3.30
N LEU A 64 -2.53 7.00 2.61
CA LEU A 64 -1.92 7.06 1.28
C LEU A 64 -2.98 6.71 0.24
N TYR A 65 -3.44 7.69 -0.53
CA TYR A 65 -4.44 7.43 -1.56
C TYR A 65 -3.87 7.61 -2.97
N PHE A 66 -4.02 6.57 -3.79
CA PHE A 66 -3.66 6.58 -5.21
C PHE A 66 -4.89 6.96 -6.04
N TYR A 67 -4.72 7.90 -6.96
CA TYR A 67 -5.77 8.34 -7.84
C TYR A 67 -5.29 8.47 -9.31
N PRO A 68 -6.20 8.39 -10.28
CA PRO A 68 -5.84 8.38 -11.71
C PRO A 68 -5.20 9.66 -12.23
N LYS A 69 -5.80 10.82 -11.94
CA LYS A 69 -5.41 12.09 -12.60
C LYS A 69 -5.96 13.32 -11.88
N ASP A 70 -5.10 14.36 -11.78
CA ASP A 70 -5.48 15.67 -11.30
C ASP A 70 -6.69 16.25 -12.08
N LYS A 71 -7.51 17.00 -11.36
CA LYS A 71 -8.65 17.78 -11.92
C LYS A 71 -9.69 16.95 -12.69
N SER A 72 -9.62 15.61 -12.65
CA SER A 72 -10.73 14.79 -13.12
C SER A 72 -11.89 14.83 -12.11
N LEU A 73 -13.11 14.67 -12.58
CA LEU A 73 -14.33 14.92 -11.80
C LEU A 73 -14.37 14.11 -10.49
N VAL A 74 -14.07 12.82 -10.55
CA VAL A 74 -14.08 11.93 -9.38
C VAL A 74 -12.88 12.18 -8.48
N CYS A 75 -11.69 12.44 -9.05
CA CYS A 75 -10.48 12.72 -8.24
C CYS A 75 -10.58 14.08 -7.53
N THR A 76 -11.18 15.07 -8.16
CA THR A 76 -11.47 16.37 -7.52
C THR A 76 -12.44 16.18 -6.35
N LYS A 77 -13.50 15.40 -6.54
CA LYS A 77 -14.44 15.08 -5.46
C LYS A 77 -13.76 14.37 -4.30
N GLU A 78 -12.87 13.41 -4.59
CA GLU A 78 -12.11 12.69 -3.55
C GLU A 78 -11.16 13.61 -2.79
N ALA A 79 -10.35 14.42 -3.50
CA ALA A 79 -9.42 15.37 -2.90
C ALA A 79 -10.15 16.40 -2.03
N CYS A 80 -11.29 16.93 -2.49
CA CYS A 80 -12.13 17.83 -1.70
C CYS A 80 -12.72 17.13 -0.46
N SER A 81 -13.13 15.86 -0.57
CA SER A 81 -13.62 15.11 0.58
C SER A 81 -12.52 14.86 1.62
N PHE A 82 -11.29 14.55 1.21
CA PHE A 82 -10.14 14.48 2.10
C PHE A 82 -9.80 15.85 2.73
N ARG A 83 -9.85 16.94 1.96
CA ARG A 83 -9.67 18.31 2.46
C ARG A 83 -10.66 18.62 3.57
N ASP A 84 -11.95 18.36 3.33
CA ASP A 84 -13.01 18.71 4.27
C ASP A 84 -12.93 17.91 5.57
N ALA A 85 -12.36 16.69 5.54
CA ALA A 85 -12.11 15.83 6.69
C ALA A 85 -10.68 15.94 7.27
N TYR A 86 -9.82 16.82 6.72
CA TYR A 86 -8.39 16.82 7.04
C TYR A 86 -8.10 17.10 8.52
N GLU A 87 -8.84 18.01 9.14
CA GLU A 87 -8.66 18.29 10.57
C GLU A 87 -9.02 17.09 11.45
N ASP A 88 -10.02 16.29 11.05
CA ASP A 88 -10.35 15.04 11.76
C ASP A 88 -9.21 14.01 11.67
N PHE A 89 -8.55 13.90 10.49
CA PHE A 89 -7.36 13.05 10.34
C PHE A 89 -6.21 13.53 11.21
N LYS A 90 -5.93 14.82 11.24
CA LYS A 90 -4.87 15.41 12.08
C LYS A 90 -5.11 15.18 13.57
N GLN A 91 -6.34 15.41 14.04
CA GLN A 91 -6.72 15.17 15.42
C GLN A 91 -6.59 13.70 15.81
N ALA A 92 -6.83 12.80 14.86
CA ALA A 92 -6.63 11.36 15.03
C ALA A 92 -5.17 10.91 14.81
N GLY A 93 -4.19 11.84 14.71
CA GLY A 93 -2.76 11.51 14.57
C GLY A 93 -2.35 11.00 13.19
N ALA A 94 -3.09 11.34 12.14
CA ALA A 94 -2.81 10.87 10.79
C ALA A 94 -2.45 12.02 9.83
N GLU A 95 -1.61 11.70 8.84
CA GLU A 95 -1.31 12.55 7.69
C GLU A 95 -1.94 11.98 6.42
N VAL A 96 -2.40 12.86 5.53
CA VAL A 96 -2.99 12.47 4.24
C VAL A 96 -2.00 12.76 3.12
N LEU A 97 -1.74 11.78 2.24
CA LEU A 97 -0.86 11.89 1.09
C LEU A 97 -1.58 11.37 -0.16
N GLY A 98 -1.68 12.21 -1.19
CA GLY A 98 -2.21 11.78 -2.50
C GLY A 98 -1.08 11.42 -3.44
N VAL A 99 -1.27 10.40 -4.28
CA VAL A 99 -0.27 9.93 -5.24
C VAL A 99 -0.89 9.76 -6.62
N SER A 100 -0.32 10.41 -7.62
CA SER A 100 -0.62 10.14 -9.02
C SER A 100 0.65 10.21 -9.89
N SER A 101 0.50 9.96 -11.19
CA SER A 101 1.60 10.12 -12.15
C SER A 101 1.65 11.52 -12.79
N ASP A 102 0.80 12.44 -12.33
CA ASP A 102 0.85 13.82 -12.75
C ASP A 102 2.15 14.51 -12.28
N SER A 103 2.54 15.60 -12.95
CA SER A 103 3.74 16.34 -12.60
C SER A 103 3.54 17.21 -11.34
N GLU A 104 4.64 17.54 -10.65
CA GLU A 104 4.64 18.45 -9.51
C GLU A 104 3.93 19.77 -9.81
N LYS A 105 4.14 20.33 -11.04
CA LYS A 105 3.45 21.55 -11.50
C LYS A 105 1.93 21.35 -11.64
N SER A 106 1.48 20.17 -12.08
CA SER A 106 0.05 19.84 -12.13
C SER A 106 -0.53 19.80 -10.72
N HIS A 107 0.17 19.09 -9.81
CA HIS A 107 -0.19 18.98 -8.40
C HIS A 107 -0.24 20.36 -7.71
N GLU A 108 0.76 21.24 -7.96
CA GLU A 108 0.77 22.62 -7.44
C GLU A 108 -0.50 23.37 -7.86
N GLY A 109 -0.84 23.30 -9.14
CA GLY A 109 -2.06 23.92 -9.66
C GLY A 109 -3.34 23.30 -9.09
N PHE A 110 -3.36 21.99 -8.82
CA PHE A 110 -4.50 21.31 -8.21
C PHE A 110 -4.66 21.67 -6.73
N VAL A 111 -3.57 21.64 -5.98
CA VAL A 111 -3.53 22.06 -4.56
C VAL A 111 -3.97 23.51 -4.42
N GLY A 112 -3.46 24.43 -5.25
CA GLY A 112 -3.80 25.85 -5.19
C GLY A 112 -5.27 26.12 -5.51
N GLU A 113 -5.81 25.51 -6.56
CA GLU A 113 -7.20 25.69 -7.02
C GLU A 113 -8.23 25.21 -5.98
N TYR A 114 -7.98 24.03 -5.39
CA TYR A 114 -8.92 23.41 -4.44
C TYR A 114 -8.54 23.60 -2.96
N LYS A 115 -7.44 24.35 -2.69
CA LYS A 115 -6.92 24.65 -1.34
C LYS A 115 -6.73 23.38 -0.52
N LEU A 116 -6.04 22.39 -1.10
CA LEU A 116 -5.79 21.13 -0.43
C LEU A 116 -4.73 21.34 0.67
N PRO A 117 -4.98 20.95 1.95
CA PRO A 117 -4.08 21.20 3.06
C PRO A 117 -3.01 20.12 3.22
N PHE A 118 -2.95 19.15 2.35
CA PHE A 118 -2.04 18.00 2.36
C PHE A 118 -1.21 17.93 1.07
N LYS A 119 -0.18 17.08 1.09
CA LYS A 119 0.74 16.93 -0.03
C LYS A 119 0.23 15.97 -1.09
N LEU A 120 0.50 16.32 -2.34
CA LEU A 120 0.36 15.46 -3.51
C LEU A 120 1.75 15.07 -4.02
N LEU A 121 1.95 13.78 -4.28
CA LEU A 121 3.24 13.19 -4.61
C LEU A 121 3.24 12.66 -6.04
N THR A 122 4.34 12.90 -6.75
CA THR A 122 4.53 12.49 -8.15
C THR A 122 5.16 11.11 -8.24
N ASP A 123 4.38 10.10 -8.63
CA ASP A 123 4.85 8.75 -9.04
C ASP A 123 4.90 8.66 -10.56
N LYS A 124 5.82 9.41 -11.17
CA LYS A 124 5.91 9.63 -12.62
C LYS A 124 5.89 8.34 -13.44
N ASP A 125 6.65 7.33 -13.01
CA ASP A 125 6.81 6.06 -13.72
C ASP A 125 5.83 4.99 -13.23
N GLY A 126 4.95 5.31 -12.29
CA GLY A 126 4.00 4.38 -11.68
C GLY A 126 4.69 3.25 -10.89
N LYS A 127 5.92 3.46 -10.43
CA LYS A 127 6.71 2.45 -9.72
C LYS A 127 6.11 2.16 -8.35
N LEU A 128 5.77 3.21 -7.59
CA LEU A 128 5.14 3.04 -6.29
C LEU A 128 3.77 2.39 -6.41
N ARG A 129 2.97 2.85 -7.37
CA ARG A 129 1.67 2.25 -7.69
C ARG A 129 1.77 0.75 -7.97
N LYS A 130 2.77 0.31 -8.73
CA LYS A 130 3.04 -1.12 -8.99
C LYS A 130 3.46 -1.87 -7.73
N THR A 131 4.35 -1.28 -6.93
CA THR A 131 4.83 -1.87 -5.67
C THR A 131 3.69 -2.10 -4.68
N TYR A 132 2.75 -1.16 -4.59
CA TYR A 132 1.56 -1.29 -3.75
C TYR A 132 0.47 -2.17 -4.36
N GLY A 133 0.63 -2.60 -5.61
CA GLY A 133 -0.32 -3.47 -6.30
C GLY A 133 -1.64 -2.77 -6.64
N VAL A 134 -1.60 -1.45 -6.86
CA VAL A 134 -2.79 -0.69 -7.27
C VAL A 134 -3.23 -1.14 -8.66
N PRO A 135 -4.44 -1.69 -8.82
CA PRO A 135 -4.90 -2.24 -10.10
C PRO A 135 -5.09 -1.16 -11.15
N SER A 136 -5.10 -1.56 -12.42
CA SER A 136 -5.53 -0.70 -13.51
C SER A 136 -6.88 -1.18 -14.02
N SER A 137 -7.83 -0.26 -14.24
CA SER A 137 -9.10 -0.58 -14.90
C SER A 137 -8.86 -0.71 -16.40
N MET A 138 -9.32 -1.82 -16.99
CA MET A 138 -9.14 -2.15 -18.42
C MET A 138 -7.67 -2.07 -18.89
N GLY A 139 -6.70 -2.27 -18.00
CA GLY A 139 -5.28 -2.23 -18.30
C GLY A 139 -4.68 -0.86 -18.63
N VAL A 140 -5.50 0.20 -18.67
CA VAL A 140 -5.09 1.53 -19.15
C VAL A 140 -5.33 2.63 -18.10
N VAL A 141 -6.49 2.60 -17.44
CA VAL A 141 -6.83 3.63 -16.45
C VAL A 141 -6.25 3.25 -15.09
N PRO A 142 -5.36 4.07 -14.49
CA PRO A 142 -4.84 3.79 -13.16
C PRO A 142 -5.97 3.66 -12.13
N GLY A 143 -5.83 2.69 -11.23
CA GLY A 143 -6.81 2.43 -10.19
C GLY A 143 -6.85 3.51 -9.11
N ARG A 144 -7.88 3.44 -8.29
CA ARG A 144 -8.08 4.29 -7.11
C ARG A 144 -8.09 3.39 -5.88
N VAL A 145 -7.06 3.52 -5.03
CA VAL A 145 -6.93 2.73 -3.80
C VAL A 145 -6.45 3.62 -2.68
N THR A 146 -7.04 3.47 -1.51
CA THR A 146 -6.58 4.11 -0.28
C THR A 146 -6.03 3.05 0.68
N TYR A 147 -4.83 3.30 1.16
CA TYR A 147 -4.17 2.55 2.22
C TYR A 147 -4.17 3.38 3.50
N VAL A 148 -4.46 2.76 4.63
CA VAL A 148 -4.15 3.31 5.95
C VAL A 148 -2.98 2.53 6.51
N ILE A 149 -1.92 3.24 6.89
CA ILE A 149 -0.68 2.71 7.42
C ILE A 149 -0.50 3.27 8.81
N ASP A 150 -0.34 2.41 9.82
CA ASP A 150 -0.13 2.87 11.20
C ASP A 150 1.29 3.40 11.44
N GLU A 151 1.52 3.96 12.63
CA GLU A 151 2.82 4.50 13.07
C GLU A 151 3.95 3.46 13.03
N ALA A 152 3.62 2.16 13.15
CA ALA A 152 4.57 1.07 13.03
C ALA A 152 4.86 0.67 11.58
N GLY A 153 4.23 1.34 10.59
CA GLY A 153 4.36 1.04 9.17
C GLY A 153 3.60 -0.22 8.73
N THR A 154 2.57 -0.62 9.47
CA THR A 154 1.72 -1.76 9.12
C THR A 154 0.43 -1.28 8.46
N VAL A 155 0.06 -1.91 7.35
CA VAL A 155 -1.19 -1.60 6.63
C VAL A 155 -2.39 -2.07 7.44
N ARG A 156 -3.31 -1.15 7.71
CA ARG A 156 -4.54 -1.37 8.48
C ARG A 156 -5.80 -1.35 7.63
N LEU A 157 -5.73 -0.73 6.45
CA LEU A 157 -6.81 -0.68 5.48
C LEU A 157 -6.25 -0.76 4.06
N VAL A 158 -6.94 -1.48 3.20
CA VAL A 158 -6.83 -1.39 1.73
C VAL A 158 -8.25 -1.23 1.19
N PHE A 159 -8.59 -0.04 0.72
CA PHE A 159 -9.90 0.26 0.16
C PHE A 159 -9.79 0.62 -1.32
N ASN A 160 -10.46 -0.15 -2.18
CA ASN A 160 -10.43 0.02 -3.63
C ASN A 160 -11.85 0.31 -4.16
N SER A 161 -12.04 1.48 -4.73
CA SER A 161 -13.27 1.85 -5.44
C SER A 161 -12.97 2.94 -6.47
N GLN A 162 -13.36 2.73 -7.72
CA GLN A 162 -13.11 3.72 -8.76
C GLN A 162 -14.06 4.94 -8.70
N LEU A 163 -15.26 4.76 -8.20
CA LEU A 163 -16.34 5.75 -8.31
C LEU A 163 -16.78 6.36 -6.98
N ASP A 164 -16.57 5.64 -5.87
CA ASP A 164 -17.07 6.08 -4.56
C ASP A 164 -16.02 6.88 -3.78
N ALA A 165 -15.77 8.11 -4.26
CA ALA A 165 -14.76 9.01 -3.70
C ALA A 165 -14.96 9.30 -2.19
N ALA A 166 -16.20 9.47 -1.74
CA ALA A 166 -16.49 9.78 -0.34
C ALA A 166 -16.18 8.60 0.59
N LYS A 167 -16.38 7.37 0.10
CA LYS A 167 -16.17 6.16 0.89
C LYS A 167 -14.69 5.93 1.21
N HIS A 168 -13.76 6.37 0.34
CA HIS A 168 -12.32 6.36 0.66
C HIS A 168 -12.00 7.12 1.96
N VAL A 169 -12.64 8.27 2.16
CA VAL A 169 -12.45 9.12 3.33
C VAL A 169 -13.09 8.49 4.58
N THR A 170 -14.35 8.06 4.48
CA THR A 170 -15.07 7.50 5.64
C THR A 170 -14.46 6.19 6.14
N GLU A 171 -14.06 5.29 5.25
CA GLU A 171 -13.38 4.04 5.61
C GLU A 171 -12.02 4.31 6.26
N ALA A 172 -11.21 5.20 5.67
CA ALA A 172 -9.91 5.56 6.23
C ALA A 172 -10.05 6.16 7.64
N LEU A 173 -10.95 7.13 7.81
CA LEU A 173 -11.15 7.79 9.10
C LEU A 173 -11.71 6.82 10.16
N SER A 174 -12.62 5.92 9.78
CA SER A 174 -13.14 4.88 10.66
C SER A 174 -12.04 3.97 11.22
N VAL A 175 -11.11 3.55 10.35
CA VAL A 175 -10.00 2.68 10.75
C VAL A 175 -9.00 3.41 11.63
N ILE A 176 -8.64 4.66 11.30
CA ILE A 176 -7.69 5.45 12.11
C ILE A 176 -8.24 5.66 13.53
N LYS A 177 -9.51 6.00 13.68
CA LYS A 177 -10.15 6.20 15.01
C LYS A 177 -10.14 4.94 15.89
N GLN A 178 -9.88 3.75 15.34
CA GLN A 178 -9.78 2.51 16.13
C GLN A 178 -8.45 2.33 16.83
N PHE A 179 -7.38 2.97 16.35
CA PHE A 179 -6.04 2.86 16.94
C PHE A 179 -5.39 4.20 17.32
N SER A 180 -6.04 5.33 17.02
CA SER A 180 -5.66 6.63 17.59
C SER A 180 -6.01 6.65 19.09
N LYS A 181 -5.04 6.99 19.91
CA LYS A 181 -5.20 7.09 21.37
C LYS A 181 -5.59 8.49 21.78
#